data_bf45a4153a7d72cd48670b3c9e72c699
#
_entry.id   bf45a4153a7d72cd48670b3c9e72c699
#
_cell.length_a   1.000
_cell.length_b   1.000
_cell.length_c   1.000
_cell.angle_alpha   90.00
_cell.angle_beta   90.00
_cell.angle_gamma   90.00
#
_symmetry.space_group_name_H-M   'P 1'
#
loop_
_entity.id
_entity.type
_entity.pdbx_description
1 polymer ?
#
loop_
_entity_poly.entity_id
_entity_poly.type
_entity_poly.pdbx_seq_one_letter_code
_entity_poly.pdbx_strand_id
1 'polypeptide(L)'
;MSEASRPLISEHVKRYTLGVLVVVYTFNFIDRQILSILIEPIKLDLGISDFGMGLLSGTAFAIFYATLGMPLALVADRWNRRNLIGLSLAVWSGMTALSGFAMNFWQLAVARIGVGIGEAGCSPSAHSMLADLYPAKERATALSIYALGIPIGIMFGMFAGGAIADAFGWRMAFFVVGVPGLLLSVVVFLTVKEPPRGYADGLQADLSEKNPTILEVARYLVTRRSFVHLATGGGLTAFVGYGLITWAPTFFVRSYDMSLTEAGFWLGLVLGIPGGLGIVAGGWLSDRFGAKDTRWYLWVVTVALLVAVPCSAAAFLVDVWWLSLLLLSFPIMLGNFYQGTTFAQVQGLAPVRMRAVAAAVLLFVLNFIGFVFGPPAVGLLSDAFVGTFNGDALRYSLFAWGFVNLWAAFHYWRAGYYLAGDLARVGSK
;
A
#
# COMPACT_ATOMS: atom_id res chain seq x y z
N MET A 1 -33.90 10.11 -33.37
CA MET A 1 -34.05 10.01 -31.90
C MET A 1 -33.11 11.05 -31.30
N SER A 2 -33.66 12.08 -30.60
CA SER A 2 -32.93 13.24 -30.09
C SER A 2 -31.82 12.81 -29.16
N GLU A 3 -30.61 13.40 -29.36
CA GLU A 3 -29.54 13.42 -28.35
C GLU A 3 -30.13 14.07 -27.09
N ALA A 4 -30.62 13.23 -26.17
CA ALA A 4 -30.98 13.68 -24.85
C ALA A 4 -29.68 14.23 -24.24
N SER A 5 -29.60 15.56 -24.11
CA SER A 5 -28.44 16.26 -23.53
C SER A 5 -28.13 15.65 -22.18
N ARG A 6 -27.02 14.88 -22.12
CA ARG A 6 -26.50 14.35 -20.85
C ARG A 6 -26.31 15.53 -19.91
N PRO A 7 -26.77 15.46 -18.66
CA PRO A 7 -26.56 16.54 -17.72
C PRO A 7 -25.05 16.78 -17.56
N LEU A 8 -24.60 17.96 -17.96
CA LEU A 8 -23.18 18.34 -17.85
C LEU A 8 -22.78 18.36 -16.38
N ILE A 9 -21.86 17.47 -16.00
CA ILE A 9 -21.25 17.51 -14.68
C ILE A 9 -20.32 18.73 -14.65
N SER A 10 -20.64 19.71 -13.80
CA SER A 10 -19.83 20.93 -13.71
C SER A 10 -18.43 20.65 -13.20
N GLU A 11 -17.46 21.45 -13.62
CA GLU A 11 -16.07 21.35 -13.15
C GLU A 11 -15.95 21.47 -11.63
N HIS A 12 -16.85 22.23 -11.01
CA HIS A 12 -16.92 22.31 -9.54
C HIS A 12 -17.24 20.95 -8.91
N VAL A 13 -18.23 20.22 -9.45
CA VAL A 13 -18.58 18.87 -8.95
C VAL A 13 -17.43 17.89 -9.13
N LYS A 14 -16.71 17.92 -10.26
CA LYS A 14 -15.54 17.05 -10.50
C LYS A 14 -14.45 17.32 -9.47
N ARG A 15 -14.06 18.59 -9.30
CA ARG A 15 -13.00 19.01 -8.33
C ARG A 15 -13.40 18.72 -6.90
N TYR A 16 -14.65 18.98 -6.54
CA TYR A 16 -15.19 18.66 -5.21
C TYR A 16 -15.11 17.15 -4.94
N THR A 17 -15.59 16.32 -5.86
CA THR A 17 -15.54 14.86 -5.74
C THR A 17 -14.09 14.36 -5.60
N LEU A 18 -13.18 14.87 -6.43
CA LEU A 18 -11.76 14.53 -6.32
C LEU A 18 -11.19 14.91 -4.94
N GLY A 19 -11.48 16.13 -4.46
CA GLY A 19 -11.03 16.59 -3.13
C GLY A 19 -11.55 15.70 -2.00
N VAL A 20 -12.82 15.34 -2.01
CA VAL A 20 -13.42 14.43 -1.02
C VAL A 20 -12.76 13.05 -1.10
N LEU A 21 -12.52 12.51 -2.30
CA LEU A 21 -11.85 11.22 -2.46
C LEU A 21 -10.39 11.24 -2.00
N VAL A 22 -9.65 12.35 -2.19
CA VAL A 22 -8.31 12.54 -1.60
C VAL A 22 -8.36 12.46 -0.08
N VAL A 23 -9.32 13.15 0.55
CA VAL A 23 -9.50 13.10 2.01
C VAL A 23 -9.83 11.68 2.46
N VAL A 24 -10.76 10.99 1.79
CA VAL A 24 -11.10 9.59 2.08
C VAL A 24 -9.86 8.70 2.00
N TYR A 25 -9.02 8.88 0.97
CA TYR A 25 -7.80 8.08 0.78
C TYR A 25 -6.72 8.43 1.81
N THR A 26 -6.66 9.69 2.24
CA THR A 26 -5.82 10.12 3.37
C THR A 26 -6.23 9.39 4.65
N PHE A 27 -7.52 9.35 4.99
CA PHE A 27 -8.03 8.59 6.15
C PHE A 27 -7.71 7.10 6.05
N ASN A 28 -7.81 6.50 4.86
CA ASN A 28 -7.45 5.11 4.64
C ASN A 28 -5.99 4.82 5.04
N PHE A 29 -5.05 5.70 4.67
CA PHE A 29 -3.65 5.54 5.03
C PHE A 29 -3.33 5.94 6.47
N ILE A 30 -4.05 6.90 7.07
CA ILE A 30 -3.98 7.18 8.51
C ILE A 30 -4.33 5.92 9.31
N ASP A 31 -5.43 5.24 8.96
CA ASP A 31 -5.90 4.02 9.65
C ASP A 31 -4.88 2.87 9.57
N ARG A 32 -4.17 2.76 8.45
CA ARG A 32 -3.10 1.76 8.32
C ARG A 32 -1.89 2.06 9.18
N GLN A 33 -1.50 3.33 9.26
CA GLN A 33 -0.28 3.73 9.93
C GLN A 33 -0.43 3.88 11.44
N ILE A 34 -1.66 4.18 11.92
CA ILE A 34 -1.88 4.40 13.33
C ILE A 34 -1.51 3.17 14.18
N LEU A 35 -1.81 1.95 13.72
CA LEU A 35 -1.43 0.77 14.46
C LEU A 35 0.09 0.59 14.54
N SER A 36 0.83 0.95 13.47
CA SER A 36 2.29 0.81 13.43
C SER A 36 2.99 1.69 14.48
N ILE A 37 2.52 2.93 14.68
CA ILE A 37 3.08 3.81 15.72
C ILE A 37 2.64 3.41 17.13
N LEU A 38 1.51 2.69 17.27
CA LEU A 38 0.94 2.29 18.54
C LEU A 38 1.35 0.87 18.97
N ILE A 39 2.20 0.15 18.24
CA ILE A 39 2.59 -1.24 18.55
C ILE A 39 3.10 -1.35 19.99
N GLU A 40 4.03 -0.49 20.39
CA GLU A 40 4.66 -0.59 21.72
C GLU A 40 3.69 -0.38 22.86
N PRO A 41 2.90 0.72 22.94
CA PRO A 41 1.96 0.90 24.03
C PRO A 41 0.84 -0.16 24.05
N ILE A 42 0.38 -0.66 22.90
CA ILE A 42 -0.63 -1.73 22.85
C ILE A 42 -0.04 -3.04 23.37
N LYS A 43 1.19 -3.39 22.93
CA LYS A 43 1.91 -4.57 23.37
C LYS A 43 2.04 -4.62 24.88
N LEU A 44 2.49 -3.51 25.48
CA LEU A 44 2.71 -3.41 26.92
C LEU A 44 1.39 -3.50 27.72
N ASP A 45 0.33 -2.85 27.22
CA ASP A 45 -0.96 -2.80 27.91
C ASP A 45 -1.74 -4.13 27.83
N LEU A 46 -1.69 -4.81 26.68
CA LEU A 46 -2.43 -6.05 26.43
C LEU A 46 -1.59 -7.33 26.63
N GLY A 47 -0.29 -7.22 26.94
CA GLY A 47 0.61 -8.36 27.13
C GLY A 47 0.80 -9.20 25.86
N ILE A 48 0.85 -8.59 24.69
CA ILE A 48 0.96 -9.26 23.38
C ILE A 48 2.44 -9.40 23.00
N SER A 49 2.84 -10.53 22.39
CA SER A 49 4.19 -10.72 21.84
C SER A 49 4.41 -9.88 20.58
N ASP A 50 5.66 -9.70 20.13
CA ASP A 50 5.97 -9.02 18.88
C ASP A 50 5.35 -9.78 17.69
N PHE A 51 5.37 -11.11 17.69
CA PHE A 51 4.68 -11.91 16.68
C PHE A 51 3.16 -11.61 16.65
N GLY A 52 2.52 -11.55 17.82
CA GLY A 52 1.10 -11.19 17.94
C GLY A 52 0.80 -9.79 17.37
N MET A 53 1.64 -8.80 17.68
CA MET A 53 1.50 -7.45 17.12
C MET A 53 1.71 -7.43 15.61
N GLY A 54 2.65 -8.22 15.10
CA GLY A 54 2.84 -8.43 13.66
C GLY A 54 1.62 -9.04 12.96
N LEU A 55 0.97 -10.03 13.59
CA LEU A 55 -0.29 -10.61 13.10
C LEU A 55 -1.42 -9.57 13.04
N LEU A 56 -1.55 -8.72 14.04
CA LEU A 56 -2.57 -7.65 14.08
C LEU A 56 -2.31 -6.57 13.03
N SER A 57 -1.05 -6.17 12.85
CA SER A 57 -0.67 -5.11 11.91
C SER A 57 -0.69 -5.59 10.45
N GLY A 58 -0.32 -6.85 10.20
CA GLY A 58 -0.23 -7.44 8.87
C GLY A 58 -1.40 -8.36 8.55
N THR A 59 -1.32 -9.60 9.03
CA THR A 59 -2.16 -10.72 8.60
C THR A 59 -3.66 -10.49 8.80
N ALA A 60 -4.07 -10.01 9.98
CA ALA A 60 -5.48 -9.83 10.34
C ALA A 60 -6.19 -8.83 9.41
N PHE A 61 -5.48 -7.79 9.00
CA PHE A 61 -5.98 -6.82 8.03
C PHE A 61 -5.83 -7.32 6.59
N ALA A 62 -4.61 -7.74 6.21
CA ALA A 62 -4.23 -7.89 4.81
C ALA A 62 -4.86 -9.09 4.12
N ILE A 63 -5.14 -10.20 4.82
CA ILE A 63 -5.83 -11.35 4.21
C ILE A 63 -7.19 -10.91 3.67
N PHE A 64 -7.99 -10.22 4.46
CA PHE A 64 -9.32 -9.81 4.05
C PHE A 64 -9.28 -8.67 3.05
N TYR A 65 -8.38 -7.70 3.21
CA TYR A 65 -8.15 -6.66 2.22
C TYR A 65 -7.78 -7.21 0.84
N ALA A 66 -6.83 -8.14 0.77
CA ALA A 66 -6.36 -8.70 -0.49
C ALA A 66 -7.39 -9.63 -1.14
N THR A 67 -8.05 -10.49 -0.36
CA THR A 67 -9.01 -11.47 -0.89
C THR A 67 -10.34 -10.84 -1.29
N LEU A 68 -10.82 -9.84 -0.54
CA LEU A 68 -12.10 -9.17 -0.83
C LEU A 68 -11.97 -8.02 -1.82
N GLY A 69 -10.77 -7.50 -2.08
CA GLY A 69 -10.55 -6.41 -3.03
C GLY A 69 -11.08 -6.74 -4.44
N MET A 70 -10.87 -7.98 -4.92
CA MET A 70 -11.38 -8.41 -6.24
C MET A 70 -12.90 -8.58 -6.28
N PRO A 71 -13.56 -9.31 -5.36
CA PRO A 71 -15.01 -9.37 -5.30
C PRO A 71 -15.68 -7.99 -5.18
N LEU A 72 -15.13 -7.11 -4.35
CA LEU A 72 -15.69 -5.77 -4.17
C LEU A 72 -15.47 -4.86 -5.39
N ALA A 73 -14.41 -5.07 -6.17
CA ALA A 73 -14.24 -4.41 -7.47
C ALA A 73 -15.38 -4.83 -8.44
N LEU A 74 -15.77 -6.12 -8.47
CA LEU A 74 -16.91 -6.57 -9.28
C LEU A 74 -18.25 -6.00 -8.78
N VAL A 75 -18.38 -5.79 -7.47
CA VAL A 75 -19.54 -5.08 -6.90
C VAL A 75 -19.52 -3.62 -7.34
N ALA A 76 -18.36 -2.95 -7.31
CA ALA A 76 -18.20 -1.57 -7.78
C ALA A 76 -18.60 -1.40 -9.25
N ASP A 77 -18.39 -2.42 -10.09
CA ASP A 77 -18.80 -2.41 -11.50
C ASP A 77 -20.32 -2.46 -11.70
N ARG A 78 -21.09 -2.96 -10.74
CA ARG A 78 -22.54 -3.18 -10.86
C ARG A 78 -23.37 -2.31 -9.95
N TRP A 79 -22.80 -1.89 -8.83
CA TRP A 79 -23.51 -1.11 -7.81
C TRP A 79 -23.12 0.38 -7.86
N ASN A 80 -23.77 1.21 -7.02
CA ASN A 80 -23.46 2.63 -6.88
C ASN A 80 -22.13 2.79 -6.12
N ARG A 81 -21.12 3.37 -6.78
CA ARG A 81 -19.75 3.50 -6.26
C ARG A 81 -19.66 4.47 -5.09
N ARG A 82 -20.41 5.57 -5.13
CA ARG A 82 -20.54 6.50 -4.00
C ARG A 82 -21.02 5.78 -2.74
N ASN A 83 -22.05 4.94 -2.86
CA ASN A 83 -22.59 4.20 -1.73
C ASN A 83 -21.58 3.15 -1.24
N LEU A 84 -20.86 2.49 -2.16
CA LEU A 84 -19.83 1.53 -1.78
C LEU A 84 -18.67 2.20 -1.06
N ILE A 85 -18.21 3.37 -1.52
CA ILE A 85 -17.16 4.16 -0.84
C ILE A 85 -17.63 4.59 0.55
N GLY A 86 -18.85 5.16 0.65
CA GLY A 86 -19.40 5.61 1.92
C GLY A 86 -19.59 4.48 2.92
N LEU A 87 -20.12 3.32 2.50
CA LEU A 87 -20.26 2.13 3.36
C LEU A 87 -18.89 1.57 3.76
N SER A 88 -17.97 1.44 2.82
CA SER A 88 -16.59 1.03 3.08
C SER A 88 -15.96 1.91 4.16
N LEU A 89 -16.02 3.24 3.98
CA LEU A 89 -15.50 4.22 4.94
C LEU A 89 -16.16 4.10 6.31
N ALA A 90 -17.49 3.94 6.37
CA ALA A 90 -18.22 3.76 7.62
C ALA A 90 -17.77 2.47 8.36
N VAL A 91 -17.63 1.36 7.62
CA VAL A 91 -17.23 0.08 8.20
C VAL A 91 -15.81 0.17 8.78
N TRP A 92 -14.80 0.58 7.96
CA TRP A 92 -13.44 0.58 8.50
C TRP A 92 -13.25 1.62 9.61
N SER A 93 -13.82 2.82 9.48
CA SER A 93 -13.68 3.84 10.52
C SER A 93 -14.40 3.45 11.81
N GLY A 94 -15.57 2.79 11.71
CA GLY A 94 -16.25 2.21 12.87
C GLY A 94 -15.42 1.14 13.55
N MET A 95 -14.79 0.24 12.78
CA MET A 95 -13.92 -0.81 13.33
C MET A 95 -12.61 -0.21 13.89
N THR A 96 -12.10 0.87 13.29
CA THR A 96 -10.97 1.62 13.88
C THR A 96 -11.35 2.23 15.22
N ALA A 97 -12.49 2.90 15.33
CA ALA A 97 -12.97 3.40 16.63
C ALA A 97 -13.18 2.26 17.64
N LEU A 98 -13.76 1.13 17.22
CA LEU A 98 -13.93 -0.05 18.06
C LEU A 98 -12.59 -0.64 18.55
N SER A 99 -11.50 -0.48 17.79
CA SER A 99 -10.16 -0.88 18.24
C SER A 99 -9.74 -0.19 19.55
N GLY A 100 -10.23 1.03 19.81
CA GLY A 100 -9.99 1.76 21.05
C GLY A 100 -10.64 1.14 22.30
N PHE A 101 -11.63 0.27 22.14
CA PHE A 101 -12.25 -0.50 23.24
C PHE A 101 -11.62 -1.88 23.48
N ALA A 102 -10.63 -2.29 22.68
CA ALA A 102 -10.05 -3.61 22.79
C ALA A 102 -9.33 -3.80 24.14
N MET A 103 -9.63 -4.91 24.81
CA MET A 103 -9.06 -5.33 26.09
C MET A 103 -8.16 -6.58 25.95
N ASN A 104 -8.09 -7.16 24.76
CA ASN A 104 -7.26 -8.33 24.48
C ASN A 104 -6.97 -8.46 22.98
N PHE A 105 -6.05 -9.38 22.66
CA PHE A 105 -5.64 -9.69 21.29
C PHE A 105 -6.83 -9.96 20.35
N TRP A 106 -7.78 -10.79 20.76
CA TRP A 106 -8.86 -11.24 19.87
C TRP A 106 -9.84 -10.13 19.51
N GLN A 107 -10.17 -9.26 20.45
CA GLN A 107 -11.02 -8.10 20.19
C GLN A 107 -10.35 -7.16 19.18
N LEU A 108 -9.06 -6.90 19.36
CA LEU A 108 -8.31 -6.07 18.42
C LEU A 108 -8.17 -6.76 17.05
N ALA A 109 -7.97 -8.10 17.02
CA ALA A 109 -7.91 -8.85 15.77
C ALA A 109 -9.21 -8.78 14.96
N VAL A 110 -10.37 -8.95 15.63
CA VAL A 110 -11.68 -8.81 14.98
C VAL A 110 -11.88 -7.40 14.42
N ALA A 111 -11.48 -6.38 15.17
CA ALA A 111 -11.55 -5.01 14.71
C ALA A 111 -10.63 -4.79 13.47
N ARG A 112 -9.40 -5.31 13.47
CA ARG A 112 -8.47 -5.22 12.33
C ARG A 112 -8.97 -5.97 11.10
N ILE A 113 -9.60 -7.14 11.27
CA ILE A 113 -10.30 -7.86 10.20
C ILE A 113 -11.39 -6.97 9.60
N GLY A 114 -12.20 -6.35 10.43
CA GLY A 114 -13.27 -5.46 9.99
C GLY A 114 -12.76 -4.23 9.24
N VAL A 115 -11.61 -3.65 9.66
CA VAL A 115 -10.93 -2.59 8.91
C VAL A 115 -10.52 -3.10 7.53
N GLY A 116 -9.89 -4.28 7.43
CA GLY A 116 -9.48 -4.89 6.16
C GLY A 116 -10.65 -5.13 5.19
N ILE A 117 -11.78 -5.62 5.71
CA ILE A 117 -13.02 -5.80 4.93
C ILE A 117 -13.55 -4.46 4.43
N GLY A 118 -13.62 -3.46 5.31
CA GLY A 118 -14.11 -2.13 4.97
C GLY A 118 -13.28 -1.46 3.89
N GLU A 119 -11.95 -1.45 4.02
CA GLU A 119 -11.07 -0.77 3.09
C GLU A 119 -11.04 -1.39 1.67
N ALA A 120 -11.30 -2.68 1.55
CA ALA A 120 -11.15 -3.43 0.30
C ALA A 120 -12.03 -2.89 -0.86
N GLY A 121 -13.19 -2.29 -0.54
CA GLY A 121 -14.12 -1.76 -1.55
C GLY A 121 -13.84 -0.32 -2.00
N CYS A 122 -13.04 0.45 -1.26
CA CYS A 122 -12.88 1.88 -1.48
C CYS A 122 -12.08 2.22 -2.73
N SER A 123 -10.83 1.73 -2.83
CA SER A 123 -9.90 2.12 -3.91
C SER A 123 -10.40 1.73 -5.31
N PRO A 124 -10.93 0.52 -5.56
CA PRO A 124 -11.49 0.18 -6.88
C PRO A 124 -12.65 1.10 -7.28
N SER A 125 -13.53 1.42 -6.32
CA SER A 125 -14.68 2.31 -6.55
C SER A 125 -14.25 3.73 -6.86
N ALA A 126 -13.27 4.27 -6.13
CA ALA A 126 -12.73 5.61 -6.33
C ALA A 126 -12.04 5.74 -7.70
N HIS A 127 -11.20 4.76 -8.09
CA HIS A 127 -10.56 4.75 -9.39
C HIS A 127 -11.57 4.69 -10.54
N SER A 128 -12.59 3.83 -10.43
CA SER A 128 -13.66 3.74 -11.41
C SER A 128 -14.46 5.05 -11.52
N MET A 129 -14.79 5.67 -10.39
CA MET A 129 -15.51 6.95 -10.35
C MET A 129 -14.68 8.08 -10.98
N LEU A 130 -13.39 8.19 -10.69
CA LEU A 130 -12.50 9.18 -11.27
C LEU A 130 -12.30 8.96 -12.77
N ALA A 131 -12.25 7.71 -13.24
CA ALA A 131 -12.16 7.40 -14.66
C ALA A 131 -13.40 7.90 -15.43
N ASP A 132 -14.58 7.86 -14.82
CA ASP A 132 -15.81 8.38 -15.43
C ASP A 132 -15.97 9.91 -15.32
N LEU A 133 -15.30 10.55 -14.35
CA LEU A 133 -15.35 12.02 -14.19
C LEU A 133 -14.37 12.75 -15.09
N TYR A 134 -13.20 12.15 -15.36
CA TYR A 134 -12.09 12.79 -16.07
C TYR A 134 -11.81 12.10 -17.41
N PRO A 135 -11.77 12.86 -18.54
CA PRO A 135 -11.42 12.31 -19.84
C PRO A 135 -9.97 11.78 -19.85
N ALA A 136 -9.64 10.90 -20.78
CA ALA A 136 -8.34 10.22 -20.88
C ALA A 136 -7.14 11.17 -20.75
N LYS A 137 -7.22 12.39 -21.33
CA LYS A 137 -6.16 13.42 -21.27
C LYS A 137 -5.92 14.03 -19.89
N GLU A 138 -6.90 13.96 -18.98
CA GLU A 138 -6.86 14.56 -17.64
C GLU A 138 -6.84 13.49 -16.52
N ARG A 139 -7.19 12.24 -16.85
CA ARG A 139 -7.36 11.12 -15.92
C ARG A 139 -6.09 10.80 -15.13
N ALA A 140 -4.93 10.82 -15.80
CA ALA A 140 -3.65 10.57 -15.12
C ALA A 140 -3.37 11.61 -14.03
N THR A 141 -3.62 12.89 -14.32
CA THR A 141 -3.47 13.99 -13.33
C THR A 141 -4.44 13.82 -12.17
N ALA A 142 -5.72 13.51 -12.43
CA ALA A 142 -6.71 13.30 -11.37
C ALA A 142 -6.34 12.12 -10.45
N LEU A 143 -5.89 11.00 -11.03
CA LEU A 143 -5.42 9.85 -10.26
C LEU A 143 -4.14 10.13 -9.46
N SER A 144 -3.24 10.96 -10.00
CA SER A 144 -2.04 11.40 -9.27
C SER A 144 -2.40 12.30 -8.08
N ILE A 145 -3.37 13.22 -8.25
CA ILE A 145 -3.88 14.04 -7.15
C ILE A 145 -4.54 13.14 -6.08
N TYR A 146 -5.36 12.17 -6.49
CA TYR A 146 -5.95 11.19 -5.58
C TYR A 146 -4.88 10.43 -4.79
N ALA A 147 -3.80 10.01 -5.46
CA ALA A 147 -2.69 9.29 -4.85
C ALA A 147 -1.90 10.11 -3.81
N LEU A 148 -2.01 11.46 -3.80
CA LEU A 148 -1.43 12.30 -2.73
C LEU A 148 -2.00 11.95 -1.35
N GLY A 149 -3.19 11.35 -1.28
CA GLY A 149 -3.72 10.81 -0.03
C GLY A 149 -2.80 9.81 0.66
N ILE A 150 -1.95 9.08 -0.09
CA ILE A 150 -0.99 8.11 0.47
C ILE A 150 0.06 8.78 1.36
N PRO A 151 0.97 9.64 0.83
CA PRO A 151 2.01 10.25 1.65
C PRO A 151 1.43 11.17 2.74
N ILE A 152 0.34 11.88 2.45
CA ILE A 152 -0.34 12.71 3.44
C ILE A 152 -0.85 11.84 4.59
N GLY A 153 -1.53 10.73 4.30
CA GLY A 153 -2.05 9.81 5.30
C GLY A 153 -0.95 9.15 6.13
N ILE A 154 0.17 8.76 5.51
CA ILE A 154 1.32 8.20 6.23
C ILE A 154 1.90 9.23 7.21
N MET A 155 2.16 10.45 6.75
CA MET A 155 2.72 11.52 7.59
C MET A 155 1.80 11.86 8.76
N PHE A 156 0.52 12.12 8.48
CA PHE A 156 -0.46 12.47 9.52
C PHE A 156 -0.77 11.29 10.45
N GLY A 157 -0.88 10.07 9.93
CA GLY A 157 -1.14 8.87 10.73
C GLY A 157 -0.02 8.59 11.73
N MET A 158 1.23 8.69 11.29
CA MET A 158 2.39 8.52 12.16
C MET A 158 2.49 9.63 13.20
N PHE A 159 2.50 10.89 12.77
CA PHE A 159 2.67 12.03 13.67
C PHE A 159 1.50 12.22 14.64
N ALA A 160 0.27 12.32 14.12
CA ALA A 160 -0.89 12.55 14.96
C ALA A 160 -1.19 11.33 15.85
N GLY A 161 -0.99 10.10 15.33
CA GLY A 161 -1.12 8.88 16.11
C GLY A 161 -0.17 8.86 17.32
N GLY A 162 1.11 9.20 17.10
CA GLY A 162 2.10 9.30 18.17
C GLY A 162 1.78 10.40 19.18
N ALA A 163 1.47 11.62 18.70
CA ALA A 163 1.17 12.76 19.56
C ALA A 163 -0.07 12.55 20.44
N ILE A 164 -1.13 11.97 19.86
CA ILE A 164 -2.35 11.66 20.63
C ILE A 164 -2.08 10.55 21.65
N ALA A 165 -1.30 9.54 21.27
CA ALA A 165 -0.98 8.44 22.18
C ALA A 165 -0.12 8.86 23.36
N ASP A 166 0.87 9.73 23.16
CA ASP A 166 1.70 10.30 24.22
C ASP A 166 0.87 11.16 25.20
N ALA A 167 -0.11 11.92 24.65
CA ALA A 167 -0.92 12.83 25.47
C ALA A 167 -2.10 12.17 26.17
N PHE A 168 -2.77 11.21 25.51
CA PHE A 168 -4.07 10.66 25.93
C PHE A 168 -4.14 9.13 25.93
N GLY A 169 -3.05 8.46 25.58
CA GLY A 169 -2.97 7.00 25.46
C GLY A 169 -3.44 6.47 24.10
N TRP A 170 -3.02 5.24 23.79
CA TRP A 170 -3.23 4.62 22.48
C TRP A 170 -4.71 4.41 22.09
N ARG A 171 -5.59 4.21 23.08
CA ARG A 171 -7.03 4.04 22.84
C ARG A 171 -7.66 5.29 22.25
N MET A 172 -7.28 6.46 22.77
CA MET A 172 -7.77 7.74 22.27
C MET A 172 -7.35 8.00 20.83
N ALA A 173 -6.15 7.56 20.42
CA ALA A 173 -5.70 7.69 19.05
C ALA A 173 -6.65 6.99 18.05
N PHE A 174 -7.17 5.81 18.38
CA PHE A 174 -8.17 5.12 17.55
C PHE A 174 -9.51 5.86 17.47
N PHE A 175 -9.96 6.48 18.57
CA PHE A 175 -11.19 7.28 18.55
C PHE A 175 -11.04 8.54 17.72
N VAL A 176 -9.93 9.26 17.86
CA VAL A 176 -9.66 10.51 17.13
C VAL A 176 -9.52 10.28 15.63
N VAL A 177 -9.14 9.09 15.20
CA VAL A 177 -9.08 8.74 13.77
C VAL A 177 -10.42 8.15 13.30
N GLY A 178 -10.99 7.21 14.03
CA GLY A 178 -12.20 6.50 13.60
C GLY A 178 -13.46 7.37 13.57
N VAL A 179 -13.69 8.19 14.60
CA VAL A 179 -14.91 9.00 14.67
C VAL A 179 -14.99 10.05 13.54
N PRO A 180 -13.95 10.83 13.23
CA PRO A 180 -13.99 11.73 12.06
C PRO A 180 -14.18 11.00 10.73
N GLY A 181 -13.63 9.77 10.59
CA GLY A 181 -13.87 8.94 9.41
C GLY A 181 -15.34 8.55 9.26
N LEU A 182 -16.04 8.23 10.37
CA LEU A 182 -17.50 8.02 10.35
C LEU A 182 -18.25 9.28 9.90
N LEU A 183 -17.87 10.45 10.39
CA LEU A 183 -18.47 11.72 9.96
C LEU A 183 -18.19 11.98 8.47
N LEU A 184 -16.98 11.68 7.99
CA LEU A 184 -16.64 11.79 6.58
C LEU A 184 -17.47 10.83 5.71
N SER A 185 -17.84 9.64 6.20
CA SER A 185 -18.74 8.75 5.46
C SER A 185 -20.11 9.38 5.22
N VAL A 186 -20.65 10.09 6.21
CA VAL A 186 -21.91 10.85 6.06
C VAL A 186 -21.74 11.95 5.01
N VAL A 187 -20.61 12.67 5.01
CA VAL A 187 -20.32 13.68 3.99
C VAL A 187 -20.31 13.05 2.60
N VAL A 188 -19.65 11.88 2.42
CA VAL A 188 -19.65 11.14 1.14
C VAL A 188 -21.07 10.82 0.69
N PHE A 189 -21.91 10.26 1.58
CA PHE A 189 -23.30 9.91 1.23
C PHE A 189 -24.16 11.11 0.86
N LEU A 190 -23.97 12.25 1.51
CA LEU A 190 -24.85 13.42 1.32
C LEU A 190 -24.38 14.32 0.17
N THR A 191 -23.08 14.40 -0.10
CA THR A 191 -22.54 15.45 -0.98
C THR A 191 -21.90 14.95 -2.26
N VAL A 192 -21.33 13.73 -2.27
CA VAL A 192 -20.73 13.16 -3.48
C VAL A 192 -21.84 12.68 -4.43
N LYS A 193 -21.73 13.03 -5.71
CA LYS A 193 -22.66 12.57 -6.74
C LYS A 193 -22.06 11.41 -7.52
N GLU A 194 -22.86 10.35 -7.74
CA GLU A 194 -22.48 9.23 -8.60
C GLU A 194 -22.44 9.68 -10.06
N PRO A 195 -21.30 9.62 -10.76
CA PRO A 195 -21.25 9.93 -12.19
C PRO A 195 -21.85 8.79 -13.01
N PRO A 196 -22.52 9.10 -14.14
CA PRO A 196 -22.91 8.07 -15.10
C PRO A 196 -21.69 7.31 -15.61
N ARG A 197 -21.82 6.00 -15.84
CA ARG A 197 -20.73 5.18 -16.35
C ARG A 197 -20.35 5.58 -17.77
N GLY A 198 -19.03 5.64 -18.06
CA GLY A 198 -18.50 6.07 -19.34
C GLY A 198 -18.74 7.55 -19.66
N TYR A 199 -19.12 8.36 -18.68
CA TYR A 199 -19.49 9.78 -18.88
C TYR A 199 -18.38 10.57 -19.58
N ALA A 200 -17.14 10.48 -19.10
CA ALA A 200 -16.03 11.28 -19.63
C ALA A 200 -15.55 10.83 -21.01
N ASP A 201 -15.71 9.55 -21.37
CA ASP A 201 -15.27 8.98 -22.64
C ASP A 201 -16.40 9.02 -23.71
N GLY A 202 -17.59 9.52 -23.38
CA GLY A 202 -18.72 9.53 -24.30
C GLY A 202 -19.27 8.16 -24.65
N LEU A 203 -18.77 7.11 -24.00
CA LEU A 203 -19.11 5.73 -24.27
C LEU A 203 -20.40 5.34 -23.51
N GLN A 204 -21.34 4.71 -24.22
CA GLN A 204 -22.25 3.78 -23.54
C GLN A 204 -21.42 2.54 -23.25
N ALA A 205 -21.32 2.16 -21.98
CA ALA A 205 -20.61 0.95 -21.60
C ALA A 205 -21.22 -0.23 -22.37
N ASP A 206 -20.52 -0.73 -23.38
CA ASP A 206 -20.90 -1.95 -24.06
C ASP A 206 -20.55 -3.11 -23.14
N LEU A 207 -21.54 -3.57 -22.38
CA LEU A 207 -21.45 -4.69 -21.46
C LEU A 207 -21.40 -6.07 -22.19
N SER A 208 -21.37 -6.08 -23.53
CA SER A 208 -21.45 -7.29 -24.33
C SER A 208 -20.12 -8.02 -24.48
N GLU A 209 -18.98 -7.36 -24.34
CA GLU A 209 -17.67 -8.03 -24.37
C GLU A 209 -17.38 -8.70 -23.03
N LYS A 210 -17.19 -10.01 -23.04
CA LYS A 210 -16.73 -10.79 -21.89
C LYS A 210 -15.31 -10.35 -21.49
N ASN A 211 -15.19 -9.66 -20.38
CA ASN A 211 -13.88 -9.37 -19.77
C ASN A 211 -13.17 -10.69 -19.42
N PRO A 212 -11.84 -10.78 -19.62
CA PRO A 212 -11.08 -11.97 -19.25
C PRO A 212 -11.19 -12.21 -17.75
N THR A 213 -11.36 -13.48 -17.37
CA THR A 213 -11.42 -13.87 -15.96
C THR A 213 -10.05 -13.77 -15.30
N ILE A 214 -10.03 -13.55 -13.99
CA ILE A 214 -8.79 -13.47 -13.19
C ILE A 214 -7.94 -14.75 -13.40
N LEU A 215 -8.59 -15.91 -13.41
CA LEU A 215 -7.90 -17.19 -13.57
C LEU A 215 -7.26 -17.35 -14.95
N GLU A 216 -7.93 -16.89 -16.02
CA GLU A 216 -7.37 -16.88 -17.37
C GLU A 216 -6.13 -16.01 -17.45
N VAL A 217 -6.21 -14.80 -16.89
CA VAL A 217 -5.07 -13.87 -16.88
C VAL A 217 -3.92 -14.41 -16.01
N ALA A 218 -4.22 -14.93 -14.83
CA ALA A 218 -3.21 -15.55 -13.96
C ALA A 218 -2.52 -16.74 -14.66
N ARG A 219 -3.29 -17.65 -15.29
CA ARG A 219 -2.73 -18.75 -16.07
C ARG A 219 -1.87 -18.27 -17.22
N TYR A 220 -2.29 -17.22 -17.94
CA TYR A 220 -1.50 -16.63 -19.00
C TYR A 220 -0.18 -16.07 -18.49
N LEU A 221 -0.19 -15.32 -17.37
CA LEU A 221 0.97 -14.66 -16.80
C LEU A 221 2.00 -15.66 -16.24
N VAL A 222 1.57 -16.71 -15.56
CA VAL A 222 2.50 -17.71 -14.99
C VAL A 222 3.27 -18.50 -16.05
N THR A 223 2.82 -18.51 -17.32
CA THR A 223 3.59 -19.05 -18.44
C THR A 223 4.78 -18.17 -18.84
N ARG A 224 4.82 -16.92 -18.38
CA ARG A 224 5.88 -15.94 -18.66
C ARG A 224 6.93 -15.99 -17.54
N ARG A 225 8.14 -16.47 -17.84
CA ARG A 225 9.21 -16.59 -16.85
C ARG A 225 9.56 -15.25 -16.22
N SER A 226 9.56 -14.18 -17.02
CA SER A 226 9.78 -12.83 -16.52
C SER A 226 8.73 -12.42 -15.47
N PHE A 227 7.44 -12.74 -15.70
CA PHE A 227 6.37 -12.46 -14.74
C PHE A 227 6.58 -13.19 -13.40
N VAL A 228 6.89 -14.49 -13.44
CA VAL A 228 7.09 -15.28 -12.21
C VAL A 228 8.21 -14.68 -11.36
N HIS A 229 9.36 -14.40 -11.97
CA HIS A 229 10.48 -13.78 -11.27
C HIS A 229 10.13 -12.35 -10.77
N LEU A 230 9.45 -11.56 -11.60
CA LEU A 230 9.07 -10.19 -11.30
C LEU A 230 8.05 -10.13 -10.16
N ALA A 231 7.03 -11.00 -10.16
CA ALA A 231 6.02 -11.08 -9.09
C ALA A 231 6.65 -11.57 -7.77
N THR A 232 7.57 -12.56 -7.83
CA THR A 232 8.30 -13.03 -6.65
C THR A 232 9.24 -11.95 -6.11
N GLY A 233 10.03 -11.31 -6.96
CA GLY A 233 10.93 -10.22 -6.55
C GLY A 233 10.16 -9.04 -5.95
N GLY A 234 9.07 -8.63 -6.59
CA GLY A 234 8.18 -7.58 -6.07
C GLY A 234 7.53 -7.96 -4.75
N GLY A 235 7.04 -9.20 -4.63
CA GLY A 235 6.49 -9.74 -3.38
C GLY A 235 7.50 -9.73 -2.23
N LEU A 236 8.75 -10.14 -2.49
CA LEU A 236 9.83 -10.10 -1.50
C LEU A 236 10.24 -8.66 -1.13
N THR A 237 10.27 -7.74 -2.09
CA THR A 237 10.51 -6.32 -1.81
C THR A 237 9.38 -5.72 -0.96
N ALA A 238 8.12 -6.05 -1.29
CA ALA A 238 6.97 -5.65 -0.49
C ALA A 238 7.01 -6.26 0.93
N PHE A 239 7.46 -7.52 1.06
CA PHE A 239 7.65 -8.21 2.34
C PHE A 239 8.65 -7.47 3.24
N VAL A 240 9.79 -7.04 2.70
CA VAL A 240 10.74 -6.23 3.44
C VAL A 240 10.15 -4.86 3.77
N GLY A 241 9.53 -4.21 2.80
CA GLY A 241 8.97 -2.86 2.95
C GLY A 241 7.86 -2.78 4.00
N TYR A 242 6.88 -3.68 3.97
CA TYR A 242 5.80 -3.69 4.96
C TYR A 242 6.27 -4.09 6.36
N GLY A 243 7.23 -5.03 6.46
CA GLY A 243 7.87 -5.34 7.73
C GLY A 243 8.56 -4.10 8.33
N LEU A 244 9.37 -3.41 7.51
CA LEU A 244 10.08 -2.21 7.92
C LEU A 244 9.13 -1.08 8.33
N ILE A 245 8.13 -0.74 7.51
CA ILE A 245 7.17 0.35 7.81
C ILE A 245 6.42 0.07 9.11
N THR A 246 6.08 -1.18 9.36
CA THR A 246 5.35 -1.57 10.58
C THR A 246 6.21 -1.46 11.83
N TRP A 247 7.47 -1.89 11.77
CA TRP A 247 8.31 -2.03 12.96
C TRP A 247 9.32 -0.90 13.18
N ALA A 248 9.55 -0.03 12.19
CA ALA A 248 10.45 1.10 12.37
C ALA A 248 10.08 2.03 13.54
N PRO A 249 8.80 2.40 13.79
CA PRO A 249 8.45 3.20 14.94
C PRO A 249 8.85 2.56 16.26
N THR A 250 8.51 1.28 16.44
CA THR A 250 8.86 0.51 17.64
C THR A 250 10.39 0.40 17.82
N PHE A 251 11.15 0.25 16.72
CA PHE A 251 12.60 0.25 16.77
C PHE A 251 13.16 1.57 17.30
N PHE A 252 12.68 2.71 16.82
CA PHE A 252 13.15 4.02 17.29
C PHE A 252 12.76 4.29 18.75
N VAL A 253 11.56 3.87 19.16
CA VAL A 253 11.12 3.96 20.57
C VAL A 253 12.00 3.09 21.47
N ARG A 254 12.24 1.81 21.12
CA ARG A 254 12.99 0.87 21.97
C ARG A 254 14.50 1.11 21.99
N SER A 255 15.09 1.46 20.83
CA SER A 255 16.55 1.54 20.68
C SER A 255 17.12 2.92 20.98
N TYR A 256 16.30 3.96 20.94
CA TYR A 256 16.75 5.36 21.12
C TYR A 256 15.92 6.13 22.13
N ASP A 257 15.02 5.46 22.88
CA ASP A 257 14.13 6.08 23.90
C ASP A 257 13.32 7.29 23.36
N MET A 258 12.98 7.25 22.05
CA MET A 258 12.16 8.31 21.45
C MET A 258 10.72 8.22 21.93
N SER A 259 10.08 9.37 22.14
CA SER A 259 8.63 9.44 22.29
C SER A 259 7.91 8.99 21.02
N LEU A 260 6.65 8.57 21.13
CA LEU A 260 5.85 8.20 19.95
C LEU A 260 5.66 9.40 19.02
N THR A 261 5.56 10.61 19.56
CA THR A 261 5.49 11.87 18.81
C THR A 261 6.72 12.10 17.95
N GLU A 262 7.91 11.96 18.54
CA GLU A 262 9.19 12.16 17.83
C GLU A 262 9.39 11.08 16.76
N ALA A 263 9.20 9.79 17.11
CA ALA A 263 9.30 8.70 16.17
C ALA A 263 8.29 8.86 15.01
N GLY A 264 7.04 9.22 15.31
CA GLY A 264 6.00 9.46 14.33
C GLY A 264 6.30 10.64 13.40
N PHE A 265 6.82 11.75 13.93
CA PHE A 265 7.19 12.91 13.13
C PHE A 265 8.34 12.60 12.15
N TRP A 266 9.44 12.08 12.64
CA TRP A 266 10.62 11.82 11.81
C TRP A 266 10.39 10.69 10.80
N LEU A 267 9.74 9.61 11.23
CA LEU A 267 9.42 8.51 10.31
C LEU A 267 8.35 8.89 9.29
N GLY A 268 7.37 9.70 9.67
CA GLY A 268 6.40 10.26 8.72
C GLY A 268 7.10 11.00 7.58
N LEU A 269 8.08 11.85 7.89
CA LEU A 269 8.87 12.56 6.88
C LEU A 269 9.70 11.60 6.01
N VAL A 270 10.41 10.64 6.63
CA VAL A 270 11.29 9.70 5.92
C VAL A 270 10.50 8.72 5.05
N LEU A 271 9.36 8.24 5.50
CA LEU A 271 8.50 7.36 4.72
C LEU A 271 7.79 8.12 3.58
N GLY A 272 7.34 9.34 3.85
CA GLY A 272 6.62 10.16 2.86
C GLY A 272 7.53 10.70 1.77
N ILE A 273 8.58 11.44 2.12
CA ILE A 273 9.40 12.16 1.13
C ILE A 273 10.37 11.24 0.38
N PRO A 274 11.33 10.54 1.02
CA PRO A 274 12.19 9.60 0.32
C PRO A 274 11.42 8.49 -0.39
N GLY A 275 10.35 7.97 0.23
CA GLY A 275 9.49 6.96 -0.40
C GLY A 275 8.88 7.43 -1.70
N GLY A 276 8.31 8.63 -1.73
CA GLY A 276 7.74 9.25 -2.93
C GLY A 276 8.79 9.54 -4.00
N LEU A 277 9.95 10.10 -3.61
CA LEU A 277 11.08 10.33 -4.51
C LEU A 277 11.56 9.01 -5.15
N GLY A 278 11.57 7.92 -4.38
CA GLY A 278 11.95 6.60 -4.87
C GLY A 278 11.07 6.09 -6.00
N ILE A 279 9.75 6.25 -5.88
CA ILE A 279 8.80 5.84 -6.93
C ILE A 279 9.10 6.57 -8.24
N VAL A 280 9.28 7.91 -8.18
CA VAL A 280 9.54 8.75 -9.35
C VAL A 280 10.92 8.45 -9.95
N ALA A 281 11.96 8.41 -9.12
CA ALA A 281 13.33 8.16 -9.55
C ALA A 281 13.48 6.75 -10.16
N GLY A 282 12.86 5.73 -9.55
CA GLY A 282 12.87 4.37 -10.06
C GLY A 282 12.24 4.26 -11.44
N GLY A 283 11.07 4.87 -11.67
CA GLY A 283 10.43 4.92 -12.97
C GLY A 283 11.30 5.63 -14.02
N TRP A 284 11.77 6.84 -13.71
CA TRP A 284 12.59 7.63 -14.61
C TRP A 284 13.91 6.94 -15.00
N LEU A 285 14.63 6.36 -14.04
CA LEU A 285 15.87 5.62 -14.31
C LEU A 285 15.59 4.37 -15.16
N SER A 286 14.52 3.64 -14.83
CA SER A 286 14.11 2.45 -15.58
C SER A 286 13.82 2.78 -17.04
N ASP A 287 13.06 3.85 -17.30
CA ASP A 287 12.76 4.28 -18.68
C ASP A 287 14.02 4.73 -19.43
N ARG A 288 14.88 5.52 -18.77
CA ARG A 288 16.12 6.04 -19.37
C ARG A 288 17.09 4.93 -19.78
N PHE A 289 17.32 3.94 -18.92
CA PHE A 289 18.25 2.86 -19.18
C PHE A 289 17.59 1.71 -19.95
N GLY A 290 16.32 1.42 -19.70
CA GLY A 290 15.55 0.38 -20.39
C GLY A 290 15.32 0.65 -21.87
N ALA A 291 15.28 1.94 -22.28
CA ALA A 291 15.23 2.32 -23.68
C ALA A 291 16.47 1.88 -24.50
N LYS A 292 17.62 1.70 -23.84
CA LYS A 292 18.86 1.25 -24.49
C LYS A 292 18.99 -0.28 -24.48
N ASP A 293 18.61 -0.93 -23.40
CA ASP A 293 18.61 -2.38 -23.22
C ASP A 293 17.42 -2.75 -22.31
N THR A 294 16.49 -3.54 -22.83
CA THR A 294 15.26 -3.98 -22.16
C THR A 294 15.50 -4.59 -20.76
N ARG A 295 16.67 -5.18 -20.50
CA ARG A 295 17.03 -5.74 -19.20
C ARG A 295 17.03 -4.69 -18.10
N TRP A 296 17.45 -3.47 -18.44
CA TRP A 296 17.60 -2.37 -17.50
C TRP A 296 16.26 -1.82 -16.97
N TYR A 297 15.13 -2.12 -17.63
CA TYR A 297 13.84 -1.85 -16.98
C TYR A 297 13.75 -2.48 -15.59
N LEU A 298 14.36 -3.64 -15.38
CA LEU A 298 14.32 -4.36 -14.11
C LEU A 298 15.67 -4.33 -13.35
N TRP A 299 16.79 -4.20 -14.04
CA TRP A 299 18.13 -4.16 -13.40
C TRP A 299 18.35 -2.88 -12.58
N VAL A 300 17.68 -1.78 -12.90
CA VAL A 300 17.65 -0.57 -12.05
C VAL A 300 17.15 -0.93 -10.64
N VAL A 301 16.10 -1.74 -10.55
CA VAL A 301 15.57 -2.22 -9.25
C VAL A 301 16.58 -3.17 -8.59
N THR A 302 17.21 -4.07 -9.36
CA THR A 302 18.26 -4.95 -8.83
C THR A 302 19.39 -4.16 -8.16
N VAL A 303 19.93 -3.15 -8.86
CA VAL A 303 21.01 -2.30 -8.31
C VAL A 303 20.53 -1.54 -7.08
N ALA A 304 19.33 -0.96 -7.14
CA ALA A 304 18.73 -0.23 -6.01
C ALA A 304 18.63 -1.12 -4.76
N LEU A 305 18.14 -2.35 -4.90
CA LEU A 305 18.00 -3.28 -3.78
C LEU A 305 19.38 -3.73 -3.23
N LEU A 306 20.37 -3.97 -4.09
CA LEU A 306 21.73 -4.31 -3.66
C LEU A 306 22.38 -3.17 -2.87
N VAL A 307 22.16 -1.91 -3.24
CA VAL A 307 22.64 -0.73 -2.49
C VAL A 307 21.81 -0.52 -1.22
N ALA A 308 20.52 -0.83 -1.23
CA ALA A 308 19.65 -0.70 -0.06
C ALA A 308 20.09 -1.60 1.11
N VAL A 309 20.65 -2.80 0.84
CA VAL A 309 21.03 -3.76 1.89
C VAL A 309 22.11 -3.20 2.81
N PRO A 310 23.29 -2.73 2.36
CA PRO A 310 24.30 -2.19 3.27
C PRO A 310 23.84 -0.93 3.99
N CYS A 311 23.02 -0.07 3.34
CA CYS A 311 22.44 1.11 3.99
C CYS A 311 21.47 0.71 5.12
N SER A 312 20.61 -0.29 4.87
CA SER A 312 19.70 -0.85 5.88
C SER A 312 20.49 -1.47 7.04
N ALA A 313 21.50 -2.27 6.75
CA ALA A 313 22.33 -2.88 7.77
C ALA A 313 23.02 -1.82 8.65
N ALA A 314 23.61 -0.79 8.04
CA ALA A 314 24.23 0.31 8.76
C ALA A 314 23.22 1.07 9.62
N ALA A 315 22.00 1.33 9.10
CA ALA A 315 20.97 2.06 9.83
C ALA A 315 20.58 1.38 11.17
N PHE A 316 20.57 0.05 11.22
CA PHE A 316 20.23 -0.69 12.44
C PHE A 316 21.40 -0.92 13.40
N LEU A 317 22.66 -0.69 12.95
CA LEU A 317 23.84 -0.92 13.77
C LEU A 317 24.41 0.37 14.42
N VAL A 318 24.01 1.55 13.98
CA VAL A 318 24.47 2.80 14.58
C VAL A 318 23.69 3.11 15.87
N ASP A 319 24.36 3.75 16.83
CA ASP A 319 23.76 4.11 18.12
C ASP A 319 23.24 5.56 18.17
N VAL A 320 23.30 6.25 17.05
CA VAL A 320 22.86 7.66 16.93
C VAL A 320 21.60 7.72 16.09
N TRP A 321 20.49 8.14 16.71
CA TRP A 321 19.16 8.09 16.10
C TRP A 321 19.03 8.85 14.77
N TRP A 322 19.58 10.07 14.69
CA TRP A 322 19.50 10.87 13.45
C TRP A 322 20.30 10.26 12.30
N LEU A 323 21.44 9.61 12.61
CA LEU A 323 22.24 8.90 11.61
C LEU A 323 21.55 7.64 11.15
N SER A 324 20.92 6.88 12.07
CA SER A 324 20.07 5.73 11.75
C SER A 324 18.93 6.15 10.81
N LEU A 325 18.24 7.25 11.12
CA LEU A 325 17.15 7.78 10.32
C LEU A 325 17.60 8.23 8.91
N LEU A 326 18.75 8.93 8.85
CA LEU A 326 19.35 9.31 7.56
C LEU A 326 19.71 8.08 6.73
N LEU A 327 20.39 7.10 7.30
CA LEU A 327 20.74 5.86 6.61
C LEU A 327 19.52 5.07 6.19
N LEU A 328 18.44 5.06 6.99
CA LEU A 328 17.18 4.38 6.69
C LEU A 328 16.41 5.03 5.53
N SER A 329 16.62 6.33 5.28
CA SER A 329 16.00 7.03 4.16
C SER A 329 16.40 6.43 2.79
N PHE A 330 17.62 5.92 2.66
CA PHE A 330 18.12 5.29 1.44
C PHE A 330 17.41 3.98 1.11
N PRO A 331 17.34 2.96 1.99
CA PRO A 331 16.60 1.73 1.69
C PRO A 331 15.09 1.98 1.50
N ILE A 332 14.50 2.98 2.15
CA ILE A 332 13.10 3.38 1.89
C ILE A 332 12.97 3.95 0.48
N MET A 333 13.84 4.87 0.07
CA MET A 333 13.83 5.44 -1.27
C MET A 333 14.08 4.36 -2.33
N LEU A 334 15.16 3.61 -2.20
CA LEU A 334 15.60 2.61 -3.18
C LEU A 334 14.64 1.41 -3.25
N GLY A 335 14.09 1.01 -2.11
CA GLY A 335 13.07 -0.04 -2.01
C GLY A 335 11.77 0.29 -2.75
N ASN A 336 11.47 1.56 -2.99
CA ASN A 336 10.29 1.98 -3.74
C ASN A 336 10.51 2.07 -5.27
N PHE A 337 11.73 1.88 -5.79
CA PHE A 337 12.02 1.87 -7.22
C PHE A 337 11.21 0.84 -8.00
N TYR A 338 10.84 -0.26 -7.35
CA TYR A 338 10.13 -1.36 -8.00
C TYR A 338 8.70 -1.02 -8.41
N GLN A 339 8.02 -0.10 -7.73
CA GLN A 339 6.58 0.07 -7.87
C GLN A 339 6.18 0.40 -9.31
N GLY A 340 6.56 1.56 -9.82
CA GLY A 340 6.19 1.97 -11.19
C GLY A 340 6.69 0.98 -12.25
N THR A 341 7.94 0.58 -12.13
CA THR A 341 8.62 -0.32 -13.07
C THR A 341 7.95 -1.68 -13.16
N THR A 342 7.66 -2.31 -12.00
CA THR A 342 7.06 -3.65 -11.95
C THR A 342 5.68 -3.66 -12.58
N PHE A 343 4.82 -2.67 -12.23
CA PHE A 343 3.49 -2.55 -12.82
C PHE A 343 3.53 -2.30 -14.32
N ALA A 344 4.43 -1.43 -14.80
CA ALA A 344 4.59 -1.15 -16.23
C ALA A 344 4.97 -2.40 -17.02
N GLN A 345 5.96 -3.17 -16.54
CA GLN A 345 6.40 -4.38 -17.23
C GLN A 345 5.34 -5.49 -17.20
N VAL A 346 4.60 -5.68 -16.09
CA VAL A 346 3.51 -6.66 -16.04
C VAL A 346 2.38 -6.30 -17.01
N GLN A 347 2.03 -5.02 -17.13
CA GLN A 347 1.06 -4.58 -18.13
C GLN A 347 1.57 -4.79 -19.55
N GLY A 348 2.88 -4.58 -19.80
CA GLY A 348 3.52 -4.87 -21.09
C GLY A 348 3.52 -6.34 -21.48
N LEU A 349 3.59 -7.25 -20.49
CA LEU A 349 3.53 -8.71 -20.69
C LEU A 349 2.12 -9.23 -21.00
N ALA A 350 1.09 -8.40 -20.87
CA ALA A 350 -0.30 -8.77 -21.10
C ALA A 350 -0.91 -8.11 -22.34
N PRO A 351 -1.76 -8.80 -23.13
CA PRO A 351 -2.59 -8.20 -24.16
C PRO A 351 -3.42 -7.04 -23.59
N VAL A 352 -3.76 -6.06 -24.40
CA VAL A 352 -4.42 -4.80 -23.96
C VAL A 352 -5.62 -5.04 -23.07
N ARG A 353 -6.51 -5.96 -23.44
CA ARG A 353 -7.71 -6.31 -22.67
C ARG A 353 -7.44 -7.03 -21.34
N MET A 354 -6.23 -7.54 -21.12
CA MET A 354 -5.84 -8.25 -19.89
C MET A 354 -5.05 -7.37 -18.92
N ARG A 355 -4.60 -6.19 -19.32
CA ARG A 355 -3.67 -5.34 -18.56
C ARG A 355 -4.17 -4.93 -17.18
N ALA A 356 -5.45 -4.56 -17.08
CA ALA A 356 -6.05 -4.18 -15.81
C ALA A 356 -6.08 -5.35 -14.82
N VAL A 357 -6.51 -6.54 -15.29
CA VAL A 357 -6.54 -7.75 -14.47
C VAL A 357 -5.11 -8.22 -14.14
N ALA A 358 -4.15 -8.07 -15.06
CA ALA A 358 -2.74 -8.39 -14.81
C ALA A 358 -2.14 -7.53 -13.69
N ALA A 359 -2.44 -6.23 -13.66
CA ALA A 359 -2.05 -5.34 -12.58
C ALA A 359 -2.71 -5.74 -11.25
N ALA A 360 -3.99 -6.15 -11.27
CA ALA A 360 -4.69 -6.62 -10.07
C ALA A 360 -4.11 -7.94 -9.53
N VAL A 361 -3.75 -8.88 -10.40
CA VAL A 361 -3.07 -10.13 -10.02
C VAL A 361 -1.71 -9.83 -9.38
N LEU A 362 -0.93 -8.92 -9.97
CA LEU A 362 0.34 -8.50 -9.37
C LEU A 362 0.11 -7.88 -8.00
N LEU A 363 -0.80 -6.91 -7.88
CA LEU A 363 -1.10 -6.23 -6.61
C LEU A 363 -1.52 -7.23 -5.52
N PHE A 364 -2.33 -8.22 -5.89
CA PHE A 364 -2.70 -9.31 -4.98
C PHE A 364 -1.44 -10.04 -4.48
N VAL A 365 -0.53 -10.44 -5.37
CA VAL A 365 0.71 -11.15 -5.00
C VAL A 365 1.58 -10.29 -4.08
N LEU A 366 1.76 -9.00 -4.40
CA LEU A 366 2.54 -8.07 -3.59
C LEU A 366 1.97 -7.91 -2.17
N ASN A 367 0.67 -7.69 -2.07
CA ASN A 367 0.01 -7.52 -0.77
C ASN A 367 -0.05 -8.84 0.01
N PHE A 368 -0.32 -9.96 -0.67
CA PHE A 368 -0.40 -11.26 -0.02
C PHE A 368 0.96 -11.70 0.54
N ILE A 369 2.03 -11.63 -0.25
CA ILE A 369 3.36 -11.99 0.23
C ILE A 369 3.87 -10.92 1.21
N GLY A 370 3.75 -9.65 0.84
CA GLY A 370 4.35 -8.55 1.58
C GLY A 370 3.63 -8.25 2.88
N PHE A 371 2.34 -7.92 2.80
CA PHE A 371 1.64 -7.39 3.96
C PHE A 371 1.12 -8.49 4.90
N VAL A 372 0.68 -9.65 4.36
CA VAL A 372 0.23 -10.76 5.21
C VAL A 372 1.38 -11.35 6.02
N PHE A 373 2.57 -11.50 5.42
CA PHE A 373 3.68 -12.21 6.06
C PHE A 373 4.80 -11.29 6.58
N GLY A 374 4.99 -10.09 6.01
CA GLY A 374 6.09 -9.21 6.38
C GLY A 374 6.11 -8.82 7.86
N PRO A 375 5.09 -8.13 8.37
CA PRO A 375 5.06 -7.71 9.77
C PRO A 375 5.14 -8.85 10.78
N PRO A 376 4.39 -9.97 10.65
CA PRO A 376 4.49 -11.05 11.62
C PRO A 376 5.83 -11.78 11.59
N ALA A 377 6.49 -11.88 10.45
CA ALA A 377 7.78 -12.53 10.38
C ALA A 377 8.89 -11.72 11.06
N VAL A 378 8.87 -10.38 10.98
CA VAL A 378 9.76 -9.52 11.78
C VAL A 378 9.50 -9.72 13.28
N GLY A 379 8.22 -9.73 13.69
CA GLY A 379 7.85 -9.95 15.09
C GLY A 379 8.27 -11.33 15.59
N LEU A 380 8.07 -12.39 14.79
CA LEU A 380 8.50 -13.75 15.13
C LEU A 380 10.03 -13.83 15.33
N LEU A 381 10.78 -13.18 14.44
CA LEU A 381 12.23 -13.15 14.53
C LEU A 381 12.69 -12.33 15.75
N SER A 382 11.98 -11.22 16.06
CA SER A 382 12.23 -10.44 17.28
C SER A 382 12.01 -11.28 18.54
N ASP A 383 10.87 -11.97 18.65
CA ASP A 383 10.57 -12.84 19.80
C ASP A 383 11.61 -13.97 19.95
N ALA A 384 12.06 -14.56 18.83
CA ALA A 384 13.11 -15.59 18.83
C ALA A 384 14.49 -15.08 19.29
N PHE A 385 14.78 -13.81 19.06
CA PHE A 385 16.05 -13.18 19.42
C PHE A 385 16.11 -12.65 20.85
N VAL A 386 15.00 -12.57 21.58
CA VAL A 386 14.94 -12.05 22.95
C VAL A 386 15.95 -12.77 23.87
N GLY A 387 16.06 -14.10 23.78
CA GLY A 387 17.01 -14.89 24.59
C GLY A 387 18.48 -14.64 24.29
N THR A 388 18.81 -14.07 23.13
CA THR A 388 20.19 -13.82 22.69
C THR A 388 20.60 -12.36 22.80
N PHE A 389 19.70 -11.45 22.42
CA PHE A 389 19.98 -10.01 22.31
C PHE A 389 19.19 -9.13 23.28
N ASN A 390 18.33 -9.72 24.12
CA ASN A 390 17.52 -8.99 25.09
C ASN A 390 16.77 -7.79 24.48
N GLY A 391 16.99 -6.57 24.98
CA GLY A 391 16.37 -5.33 24.53
C GLY A 391 16.62 -4.98 23.05
N ASP A 392 17.70 -5.47 22.46
CA ASP A 392 18.06 -5.24 21.05
C ASP A 392 17.48 -6.28 20.08
N ALA A 393 16.63 -7.19 20.52
CA ALA A 393 16.08 -8.26 19.70
C ALA A 393 15.40 -7.75 18.42
N LEU A 394 14.63 -6.68 18.50
CA LEU A 394 13.98 -6.06 17.32
C LEU A 394 15.01 -5.42 16.39
N ARG A 395 16.06 -4.76 16.91
CA ARG A 395 17.17 -4.18 16.15
C ARG A 395 17.82 -5.23 15.25
N TYR A 396 18.20 -6.38 15.82
CA TYR A 396 18.82 -7.47 15.07
C TYR A 396 17.84 -8.21 14.17
N SER A 397 16.57 -8.26 14.52
CA SER A 397 15.52 -8.76 13.64
C SER A 397 15.44 -7.93 12.35
N LEU A 398 15.35 -6.60 12.47
CA LEU A 398 15.30 -5.70 11.32
C LEU A 398 16.61 -5.67 10.53
N PHE A 399 17.76 -5.78 11.21
CA PHE A 399 19.06 -5.95 10.55
C PHE A 399 19.07 -7.18 9.64
N ALA A 400 18.71 -8.34 10.17
CA ALA A 400 18.64 -9.59 9.41
C ALA A 400 17.58 -9.53 8.29
N TRP A 401 16.47 -8.84 8.54
CA TRP A 401 15.37 -8.68 7.63
C TRP A 401 15.76 -8.01 6.31
N GLY A 402 16.64 -7.01 6.36
CA GLY A 402 17.13 -6.28 5.19
C GLY A 402 17.80 -7.18 4.14
N PHE A 403 18.39 -8.31 4.54
CA PHE A 403 19.07 -9.23 3.62
C PHE A 403 18.13 -9.99 2.69
N VAL A 404 16.84 -10.07 2.98
CA VAL A 404 15.84 -10.64 2.06
C VAL A 404 15.80 -9.88 0.72
N ASN A 405 16.20 -8.60 0.72
CA ASN A 405 16.35 -7.83 -0.51
C ASN A 405 17.41 -8.38 -1.48
N LEU A 406 18.39 -9.17 -1.02
CA LEU A 406 19.32 -9.88 -1.90
C LEU A 406 18.60 -10.94 -2.74
N TRP A 407 17.66 -11.64 -2.12
CA TRP A 407 16.83 -12.61 -2.83
C TRP A 407 15.86 -11.90 -3.80
N ALA A 408 15.25 -10.81 -3.40
CA ALA A 408 14.43 -9.98 -4.29
C ALA A 408 15.25 -9.47 -5.49
N ALA A 409 16.47 -8.96 -5.25
CA ALA A 409 17.38 -8.49 -6.30
C ALA A 409 17.74 -9.60 -7.30
N PHE A 410 17.99 -10.82 -6.82
CA PHE A 410 18.22 -11.98 -7.69
C PHE A 410 17.02 -12.23 -8.62
N HIS A 411 15.79 -12.15 -8.11
CA HIS A 411 14.59 -12.35 -8.93
C HIS A 411 14.41 -11.23 -9.97
N TYR A 412 14.65 -9.97 -9.61
CA TYR A 412 14.63 -8.85 -10.58
C TYR A 412 15.72 -8.97 -11.65
N TRP A 413 16.91 -9.39 -11.26
CA TRP A 413 17.99 -9.67 -12.20
C TRP A 413 17.61 -10.78 -13.19
N ARG A 414 17.06 -11.91 -12.72
CA ARG A 414 16.57 -13.01 -13.56
C ARG A 414 15.42 -12.59 -14.45
N ALA A 415 14.48 -11.80 -13.92
CA ALA A 415 13.37 -11.28 -14.72
C ALA A 415 13.84 -10.47 -15.92
N GLY A 416 14.87 -9.64 -15.75
CA GLY A 416 15.48 -8.87 -16.84
C GLY A 416 15.97 -9.73 -18.01
N TYR A 417 16.56 -10.89 -17.75
CA TYR A 417 16.99 -11.80 -18.82
C TYR A 417 15.85 -12.38 -19.66
N TYR A 418 14.70 -12.63 -19.05
CA TYR A 418 13.55 -13.22 -19.78
C TYR A 418 12.64 -12.17 -20.39
N LEU A 419 12.75 -10.90 -19.98
CA LEU A 419 11.77 -9.85 -20.30
C LEU A 419 11.62 -9.64 -21.80
N ALA A 420 12.71 -9.44 -22.53
CA ALA A 420 12.66 -9.18 -23.99
C ALA A 420 11.99 -10.32 -24.77
N GLY A 421 12.34 -11.58 -24.44
CA GLY A 421 11.75 -12.76 -25.07
C GLY A 421 10.26 -12.94 -24.78
N ASP A 422 9.84 -12.62 -23.54
CA ASP A 422 8.43 -12.74 -23.16
C ASP A 422 7.58 -11.59 -23.73
N LEU A 423 8.14 -10.37 -23.85
CA LEU A 423 7.47 -9.23 -24.52
C LEU A 423 7.25 -9.51 -26.01
N ALA A 424 8.24 -10.08 -26.71
CA ALA A 424 8.10 -10.44 -28.12
C ALA A 424 6.95 -11.42 -28.39
N ARG A 425 6.67 -12.33 -27.44
CA ARG A 425 5.56 -13.30 -27.52
C ARG A 425 4.17 -12.70 -27.34
N VAL A 426 4.05 -11.46 -26.85
CA VAL A 426 2.75 -10.76 -26.71
C VAL A 426 2.29 -10.21 -28.05
N GLY A 427 3.21 -9.77 -28.92
CA GLY A 427 2.90 -9.23 -30.25
C GLY A 427 2.69 -10.28 -31.36
N SER A 428 2.95 -11.58 -31.05
CA SER A 428 2.87 -12.67 -32.07
C SER A 428 1.56 -13.46 -32.05
N LYS A 429 0.53 -12.96 -31.34
CA LYS A 429 -0.82 -13.58 -31.32
C LYS A 429 -1.87 -12.53 -31.70
#